data_e8df3e25530007874870e9432cb758e5
#
_entry.id   e8df3e25530007874870e9432cb758e5
#
_cell.length_a   1.000
_cell.length_b   1.000
_cell.length_c   1.000
_cell.angle_alpha   90.00
_cell.angle_beta   90.00
_cell.angle_gamma   90.00
#
_symmetry.space_group_name_H-M   'P 1'
#
loop_
_entity.id
_entity.type
_entity.pdbx_description
1 polymer ?
#
loop_
_entity_poly.entity_id
_entity_poly.type
_entity_poly.pdbx_seq_one_letter_code
_entity_poly.pdbx_strand_id
1 'polypeptide(L)'
;MSTDSKSLFRSSVSNRVGQVRPPSNPFAALLVVLVSLLGGCAGLVDKPARPVLYDFGPGTATSTSVPTRSLRGAVVLADVEAAGALDGSAVLYRLGYADSHQLRPYAQSRWSAPPPQLVRQRLREQLGRERVILNPGEGAALARSEGLLPRSLRIELEEFSHFFESPAVSVGMLRLRATLLENTAGGEKLLAQRNVVVRRPAPTPDAPGGVRALTAAVDAAAEELSQWLAQVP
;
A
#
# COMPACT_ATOMS: atom_id res chain seq x y z
N MET A 1 -12.63 -83.97 -28.32
CA MET A 1 -12.09 -84.65 -27.13
C MET A 1 -12.17 -83.65 -26.03
N SER A 2 -13.12 -83.84 -25.27
CA SER A 2 -13.23 -84.13 -23.82
C SER A 2 -13.15 -82.85 -23.02
N THR A 3 -14.25 -82.33 -22.51
CA THR A 3 -14.80 -82.45 -21.13
C THR A 3 -13.93 -81.88 -20.06
N ASP A 4 -14.35 -81.00 -19.14
CA ASP A 4 -15.42 -81.09 -18.13
C ASP A 4 -15.46 -79.73 -17.37
N SER A 5 -16.52 -79.09 -17.20
CA SER A 5 -17.46 -79.05 -16.07
C SER A 5 -16.87 -78.90 -14.66
N LYS A 6 -17.24 -77.82 -13.99
CA LYS A 6 -17.69 -77.67 -12.59
C LYS A 6 -17.75 -76.21 -12.15
N SER A 7 -18.85 -75.59 -12.08
CA SER A 7 -19.88 -75.52 -11.02
C SER A 7 -19.50 -74.76 -9.77
N LEU A 8 -20.27 -73.65 -9.57
CA LEU A 8 -20.91 -73.20 -8.32
C LEU A 8 -20.02 -72.66 -7.16
N PHE A 9 -20.11 -71.34 -6.90
CA PHE A 9 -20.67 -70.95 -5.59
C PHE A 9 -21.15 -69.50 -5.66
N ARG A 10 -22.45 -69.34 -5.69
CA ARG A 10 -23.14 -68.06 -5.59
C ARG A 10 -23.47 -67.87 -4.11
N SER A 11 -22.62 -67.12 -3.38
CA SER A 11 -22.97 -66.70 -2.05
C SER A 11 -23.70 -65.35 -2.10
N SER A 12 -25.00 -65.44 -1.92
CA SER A 12 -25.94 -64.34 -1.71
C SER A 12 -25.64 -63.69 -0.35
N VAL A 13 -25.01 -62.53 -0.33
CA VAL A 13 -24.96 -61.66 0.84
C VAL A 13 -26.23 -60.81 0.86
N SER A 14 -27.19 -61.25 1.63
CA SER A 14 -28.40 -60.49 1.94
C SER A 14 -28.05 -59.25 2.78
N ASN A 15 -28.01 -58.10 2.13
CA ASN A 15 -27.83 -56.81 2.78
C ASN A 15 -29.15 -56.40 3.44
N ARG A 16 -29.31 -56.75 4.72
CA ARG A 16 -30.45 -56.26 5.52
C ARG A 16 -30.23 -54.78 5.79
N VAL A 17 -30.79 -53.93 4.95
CA VAL A 17 -31.00 -52.51 5.25
C VAL A 17 -31.93 -52.43 6.46
N GLY A 18 -31.40 -52.11 7.62
CA GLY A 18 -32.18 -51.87 8.82
C GLY A 18 -33.14 -50.71 8.59
N GLN A 19 -34.43 -51.00 8.45
CA GLN A 19 -35.46 -49.97 8.45
C GLN A 19 -35.47 -49.29 9.82
N VAL A 20 -34.94 -48.07 9.87
CA VAL A 20 -35.10 -47.17 11.02
C VAL A 20 -36.56 -46.75 11.05
N ARG A 21 -37.37 -47.35 11.96
CA ARG A 21 -38.74 -46.91 12.21
C ARG A 21 -38.72 -45.48 12.75
N PRO A 22 -39.51 -44.54 12.17
CA PRO A 22 -39.62 -43.21 12.72
C PRO A 22 -40.24 -43.29 14.14
N PRO A 23 -39.75 -42.42 15.08
CA PRO A 23 -40.30 -42.37 16.42
C PRO A 23 -41.78 -41.97 16.36
N SER A 24 -42.65 -42.79 16.92
CA SER A 24 -44.09 -42.56 16.98
C SER A 24 -44.54 -41.45 17.92
N ASN A 25 -43.57 -40.71 18.48
CA ASN A 25 -43.82 -39.64 19.43
C ASN A 25 -43.63 -38.26 18.74
N PRO A 26 -44.70 -37.46 18.54
CA PRO A 26 -44.59 -36.18 17.84
C PRO A 26 -43.62 -35.21 18.50
N PHE A 27 -43.42 -35.33 19.83
CA PHE A 27 -42.41 -34.52 20.57
C PHE A 27 -40.99 -34.92 20.21
N ALA A 28 -40.70 -36.19 19.92
CA ALA A 28 -39.36 -36.63 19.52
C ALA A 28 -39.02 -36.16 18.10
N ALA A 29 -39.99 -36.16 17.17
CA ALA A 29 -39.83 -35.64 15.84
C ALA A 29 -39.59 -34.11 15.84
N LEU A 30 -40.33 -33.38 16.66
CA LEU A 30 -40.15 -31.91 16.82
C LEU A 30 -38.76 -31.58 17.39
N LEU A 31 -38.28 -32.36 18.38
CA LEU A 31 -36.95 -32.17 18.99
C LEU A 31 -35.84 -32.42 17.97
N VAL A 32 -35.94 -33.45 17.12
CA VAL A 32 -34.95 -33.73 16.07
C VAL A 32 -34.90 -32.60 15.03
N VAL A 33 -36.06 -32.05 14.62
CA VAL A 33 -36.12 -30.91 13.70
C VAL A 33 -35.52 -29.65 14.33
N LEU A 34 -35.79 -29.40 15.61
CA LEU A 34 -35.27 -28.25 16.33
C LEU A 34 -33.71 -28.32 16.50
N VAL A 35 -33.19 -29.51 16.78
CA VAL A 35 -31.73 -29.75 16.86
C VAL A 35 -31.03 -29.62 15.51
N SER A 36 -31.71 -30.04 14.42
CA SER A 36 -31.21 -29.91 13.06
C SER A 36 -31.16 -28.44 12.59
N LEU A 37 -32.07 -27.59 13.08
CA LEU A 37 -32.08 -26.14 12.79
C LEU A 37 -31.00 -25.35 13.57
N LEU A 38 -30.59 -25.85 14.74
CA LEU A 38 -29.53 -25.24 15.52
C LEU A 38 -28.09 -25.59 15.05
N GLY A 39 -27.93 -26.66 14.28
CA GLY A 39 -26.64 -27.11 13.75
C GLY A 39 -26.15 -26.37 12.50
N GLY A 40 -26.99 -25.52 11.89
CA GLY A 40 -26.73 -24.91 10.56
C GLY A 40 -25.81 -23.70 10.52
N CYS A 41 -25.44 -23.09 11.64
CA CYS A 41 -24.71 -21.81 11.65
C CYS A 41 -23.23 -21.89 12.06
N ALA A 42 -22.65 -23.08 12.24
CA ALA A 42 -21.29 -23.23 12.75
C ALA A 42 -20.18 -23.36 11.69
N GLY A 43 -20.48 -23.11 10.39
CA GLY A 43 -19.63 -23.57 9.28
C GLY A 43 -18.90 -22.55 8.43
N LEU A 44 -19.03 -21.23 8.60
CA LEU A 44 -18.43 -20.25 7.69
C LEU A 44 -17.86 -19.03 8.40
N VAL A 45 -17.06 -19.24 9.43
CA VAL A 45 -16.12 -18.19 9.81
C VAL A 45 -14.86 -18.41 8.97
N ASP A 46 -14.88 -17.88 7.74
CA ASP A 46 -13.67 -17.76 6.94
C ASP A 46 -12.62 -17.03 7.80
N LYS A 47 -11.49 -17.71 8.01
CA LYS A 47 -10.36 -17.13 8.74
C LYS A 47 -10.00 -15.81 8.05
N PRO A 48 -10.01 -14.66 8.74
CA PRO A 48 -9.77 -13.38 8.10
C PRO A 48 -8.45 -13.45 7.35
N ALA A 49 -8.51 -13.28 6.03
CA ALA A 49 -7.33 -13.31 5.18
C ALA A 49 -6.38 -12.19 5.64
N ARG A 50 -5.12 -12.54 5.90
CA ARG A 50 -4.11 -11.56 6.29
C ARG A 50 -3.88 -10.60 5.11
N PRO A 51 -3.90 -9.29 5.32
CA PRO A 51 -3.63 -8.35 4.25
C PRO A 51 -2.19 -8.50 3.73
N VAL A 52 -2.03 -8.32 2.43
CA VAL A 52 -0.72 -8.24 1.77
C VAL A 52 -0.13 -6.86 2.08
N LEU A 53 1.11 -6.84 2.57
CA LEU A 53 1.84 -5.61 2.85
C LEU A 53 2.70 -5.22 1.65
N TYR A 54 2.69 -3.94 1.31
CA TYR A 54 3.45 -3.34 0.23
C TYR A 54 4.34 -2.21 0.76
N ASP A 55 5.47 -2.01 0.11
CA ASP A 55 6.33 -0.84 0.24
C ASP A 55 6.79 -0.39 -1.16
N PHE A 56 7.71 0.55 -1.23
CA PHE A 56 8.28 1.02 -2.53
C PHE A 56 9.45 0.17 -3.02
N GLY A 57 9.66 -1.01 -2.43
CA GLY A 57 10.78 -1.89 -2.73
C GLY A 57 12.13 -1.38 -2.18
N PRO A 58 13.19 -2.17 -2.34
CA PRO A 58 14.50 -1.88 -1.73
C PRO A 58 15.23 -0.66 -2.32
N GLY A 59 14.62 0.01 -3.30
CA GLY A 59 15.26 1.08 -4.04
C GLY A 59 16.39 0.58 -4.94
N THR A 60 16.91 1.45 -5.80
CA THR A 60 18.15 1.18 -6.53
C THR A 60 19.30 1.70 -5.68
N ALA A 61 19.90 0.85 -4.86
CA ALA A 61 21.12 1.16 -4.15
C ALA A 61 22.25 1.33 -5.18
N THR A 62 22.37 2.52 -5.74
CA THR A 62 23.58 2.88 -6.46
C THR A 62 24.61 3.24 -5.40
N SER A 63 25.58 2.34 -5.18
CA SER A 63 26.77 2.63 -4.37
C SER A 63 27.60 3.71 -5.09
N THR A 64 27.06 4.91 -5.14
CA THR A 64 27.84 6.06 -5.60
C THR A 64 28.58 6.54 -4.38
N SER A 65 29.91 6.45 -4.41
CA SER A 65 30.77 7.19 -3.48
C SER A 65 30.27 8.64 -3.48
N VAL A 66 29.66 9.06 -2.36
CA VAL A 66 29.14 10.42 -2.23
C VAL A 66 30.32 11.34 -2.38
N PRO A 67 30.44 12.15 -3.45
CA PRO A 67 31.48 13.17 -3.50
C PRO A 67 31.28 14.05 -2.27
N THR A 68 32.38 14.57 -1.70
CA THR A 68 32.35 15.49 -0.56
C THR A 68 31.47 16.69 -0.96
N ARG A 69 30.17 16.57 -0.72
CA ARG A 69 29.19 17.60 -1.09
C ARG A 69 29.29 18.72 -0.07
N SER A 70 29.37 19.94 -0.56
CA SER A 70 29.38 21.10 0.31
C SER A 70 28.13 21.15 1.18
N LEU A 71 28.28 21.29 2.49
CA LEU A 71 27.17 21.48 3.44
C LEU A 71 26.32 22.73 3.11
N ARG A 72 26.88 23.68 2.36
CA ARG A 72 26.14 24.85 1.87
C ARG A 72 24.98 24.53 0.95
N GLY A 73 25.00 23.35 0.29
CA GLY A 73 23.88 22.85 -0.51
C GLY A 73 22.98 21.88 0.23
N ALA A 74 23.19 21.68 1.54
CA ALA A 74 22.38 20.79 2.34
C ALA A 74 20.94 21.29 2.49
N VAL A 75 19.99 20.36 2.49
CA VAL A 75 18.56 20.64 2.69
C VAL A 75 18.04 19.76 3.81
N VAL A 76 17.34 20.36 4.76
CA VAL A 76 16.60 19.65 5.80
C VAL A 76 15.27 19.21 5.19
N LEU A 77 15.06 17.91 5.09
CA LEU A 77 13.78 17.36 4.68
C LEU A 77 12.90 17.13 5.92
N ALA A 78 11.89 17.96 6.08
CA ALA A 78 10.88 17.81 7.13
C ALA A 78 10.08 16.51 6.97
N ASP A 79 9.28 16.17 7.98
CA ASP A 79 8.30 15.11 7.84
C ASP A 79 7.29 15.47 6.74
N VAL A 80 6.86 14.49 5.97
CA VAL A 80 5.84 14.71 4.94
C VAL A 80 4.49 14.74 5.63
N GLU A 81 3.78 15.85 5.46
CA GLU A 81 2.42 16.04 5.96
C GLU A 81 1.41 15.52 4.94
N ALA A 82 0.27 15.03 5.40
CA ALA A 82 -0.80 14.57 4.54
C ALA A 82 -2.18 14.82 5.15
N ALA A 83 -3.22 14.85 4.31
CA ALA A 83 -4.60 14.86 4.77
C ALA A 83 -4.96 13.51 5.42
N GLY A 84 -5.82 13.51 6.45
CA GLY A 84 -6.08 12.37 7.33
C GLY A 84 -6.42 11.04 6.65
N ALA A 85 -6.98 11.03 5.44
CA ALA A 85 -7.20 9.80 4.67
C ALA A 85 -5.90 9.10 4.25
N LEU A 86 -4.78 9.83 4.16
CA LEU A 86 -3.45 9.33 3.77
C LEU A 86 -2.57 8.99 4.97
N ASP A 87 -3.00 9.29 6.20
CA ASP A 87 -2.26 8.94 7.42
C ASP A 87 -2.38 7.45 7.79
N GLY A 88 -3.31 6.74 7.18
CA GLY A 88 -3.50 5.31 7.38
C GLY A 88 -2.64 4.46 6.44
N SER A 89 -2.53 3.16 6.73
CA SER A 89 -1.78 2.21 5.90
C SER A 89 -2.60 1.61 4.74
N ALA A 90 -3.83 2.05 4.48
CA ALA A 90 -4.65 1.51 3.41
C ALA A 90 -4.07 1.88 2.03
N VAL A 91 -3.98 0.90 1.11
CA VAL A 91 -3.80 1.22 -0.30
C VAL A 91 -5.13 1.73 -0.84
N LEU A 92 -5.15 2.97 -1.30
CA LEU A 92 -6.36 3.67 -1.71
C LEU A 92 -6.54 3.70 -3.23
N TYR A 93 -7.79 3.66 -3.68
CA TYR A 93 -8.13 3.79 -5.09
C TYR A 93 -9.37 4.67 -5.33
N ARG A 94 -9.50 5.19 -6.56
CA ARG A 94 -10.69 5.90 -7.04
C ARG A 94 -11.17 5.29 -8.36
N LEU A 95 -12.46 5.11 -8.50
CA LEU A 95 -13.10 4.73 -9.77
C LEU A 95 -13.52 6.01 -10.50
N GLY A 96 -12.56 6.70 -11.14
CA GLY A 96 -12.79 7.98 -11.79
C GLY A 96 -13.89 7.96 -12.84
N TYR A 97 -14.06 6.83 -13.53
CA TYR A 97 -15.13 6.62 -14.49
C TYR A 97 -16.55 6.50 -13.87
N ALA A 98 -16.64 6.17 -12.58
CA ALA A 98 -17.91 6.05 -11.88
C ALA A 98 -18.15 7.25 -10.95
N ASP A 99 -17.22 7.52 -10.04
CA ASP A 99 -17.23 8.66 -9.13
C ASP A 99 -15.80 8.99 -8.67
N SER A 100 -15.22 10.06 -9.20
CA SER A 100 -13.88 10.51 -8.85
C SER A 100 -13.76 11.07 -7.43
N HIS A 101 -14.86 11.42 -6.77
CA HIS A 101 -14.84 11.97 -5.40
C HIS A 101 -14.75 10.87 -4.34
N GLN A 102 -15.08 9.62 -4.70
CA GLN A 102 -15.08 8.52 -3.75
C GLN A 102 -13.72 7.87 -3.65
N LEU A 103 -13.04 8.05 -2.50
CA LEU A 103 -11.81 7.37 -2.15
C LEU A 103 -12.14 6.07 -1.40
N ARG A 104 -11.58 4.95 -1.86
CA ARG A 104 -11.89 3.60 -1.35
C ARG A 104 -10.61 2.87 -0.95
N PRO A 105 -10.59 2.12 0.16
CA PRO A 105 -9.48 1.23 0.49
C PRO A 105 -9.59 -0.11 -0.24
N TYR A 106 -8.48 -0.68 -0.69
CA TYR A 106 -8.41 -2.10 -1.04
C TYR A 106 -8.60 -2.97 0.21
N ALA A 107 -9.44 -4.01 0.11
CA ALA A 107 -9.76 -4.86 1.26
C ALA A 107 -8.55 -5.62 1.81
N GLN A 108 -7.70 -6.17 0.93
CA GLN A 108 -6.62 -7.10 1.25
C GLN A 108 -5.22 -6.50 1.05
N SER A 109 -5.09 -5.18 0.85
CA SER A 109 -3.80 -4.54 0.56
C SER A 109 -3.55 -3.38 1.50
N ARG A 110 -2.35 -3.35 2.07
CA ARG A 110 -1.91 -2.31 3.00
C ARG A 110 -0.49 -1.89 2.69
N TRP A 111 -0.18 -0.66 2.93
CA TRP A 111 1.20 -0.19 3.01
C TRP A 111 1.87 -0.69 4.29
N SER A 112 3.17 -0.95 4.26
CA SER A 112 3.99 -1.36 5.42
C SER A 112 4.14 -0.24 6.46
N ALA A 113 4.02 1.01 6.00
CA ALA A 113 3.95 2.23 6.80
C ALA A 113 3.01 3.23 6.12
N PRO A 114 2.50 4.27 6.79
CA PRO A 114 1.71 5.32 6.16
C PRO A 114 2.39 5.94 4.94
N PRO A 115 1.67 6.25 3.85
CA PRO A 115 2.22 6.83 2.63
C PRO A 115 3.16 8.04 2.85
N PRO A 116 2.87 9.00 3.76
CA PRO A 116 3.79 10.11 4.01
C PRO A 116 5.18 9.66 4.44
N GLN A 117 5.27 8.61 5.27
CA GLN A 117 6.55 8.07 5.74
C GLN A 117 7.32 7.38 4.60
N LEU A 118 6.63 6.56 3.78
CA LEU A 118 7.23 5.90 2.62
C LEU A 118 7.70 6.91 1.58
N VAL A 119 6.89 7.92 1.28
CA VAL A 119 7.23 9.01 0.37
C VAL A 119 8.45 9.78 0.88
N ARG A 120 8.48 10.15 2.18
CA ARG A 120 9.63 10.82 2.79
C ARG A 120 10.91 10.00 2.65
N GLN A 121 10.86 8.70 2.96
CA GLN A 121 12.00 7.81 2.83
C GLN A 121 12.50 7.77 1.39
N ARG A 122 11.61 7.64 0.42
CA ARG A 122 11.96 7.57 -1.00
C ARG A 122 12.53 8.90 -1.52
N LEU A 123 11.93 10.02 -1.14
CA LEU A 123 12.45 11.36 -1.47
C LEU A 123 13.84 11.56 -0.90
N ARG A 124 14.09 11.18 0.37
CA ARG A 124 15.42 11.25 0.99
C ARG A 124 16.46 10.45 0.20
N GLU A 125 16.11 9.23 -0.22
CA GLU A 125 16.99 8.37 -1.01
C GLU A 125 17.31 8.99 -2.37
N GLN A 126 16.31 9.45 -3.10
CA GLN A 126 16.48 9.98 -4.45
C GLN A 126 17.18 11.33 -4.46
N LEU A 127 16.74 12.30 -3.65
CA LEU A 127 17.35 13.61 -3.54
C LEU A 127 18.78 13.52 -2.95
N GLY A 128 19.02 12.51 -2.10
CA GLY A 128 20.32 12.22 -1.51
C GLY A 128 21.40 11.85 -2.51
N ARG A 129 21.06 11.52 -3.75
CA ARG A 129 22.03 11.24 -4.83
C ARG A 129 22.76 12.48 -5.30
N GLU A 130 22.14 13.66 -5.19
CA GLU A 130 22.68 14.91 -5.73
C GLU A 130 23.08 15.91 -4.66
N ARG A 131 22.49 15.84 -3.46
CA ARG A 131 22.73 16.80 -2.37
C ARG A 131 22.69 16.12 -1.00
N VAL A 132 23.22 16.79 0.01
CA VAL A 132 23.10 16.35 1.40
C VAL A 132 21.66 16.58 1.86
N ILE A 133 20.98 15.52 2.28
CA ILE A 133 19.64 15.59 2.87
C ILE A 133 19.74 15.28 4.36
N LEU A 134 19.38 16.26 5.16
CA LEU A 134 19.40 16.21 6.62
C LEU A 134 18.01 15.94 7.18
N ASN A 135 17.97 15.28 8.33
CA ASN A 135 16.76 15.26 9.17
C ASN A 135 16.66 16.57 9.96
N PRO A 136 15.48 16.95 10.49
CA PRO A 136 15.33 18.17 11.30
C PRO A 136 16.30 18.26 12.48
N GLY A 137 16.54 17.13 13.18
CA GLY A 137 17.50 17.08 14.29
C GLY A 137 18.95 17.30 13.86
N GLU A 138 19.37 16.78 12.71
CA GLU A 138 20.70 16.97 12.12
C GLU A 138 20.91 18.43 11.71
N GLY A 139 19.90 19.04 11.06
CA GLY A 139 19.92 20.46 10.72
C GLY A 139 20.04 21.37 11.94
N ALA A 140 19.30 21.08 13.00
CA ALA A 140 19.37 21.81 14.26
C ALA A 140 20.73 21.63 14.97
N ALA A 141 21.35 20.45 14.89
CA ALA A 141 22.69 20.21 15.42
C ALA A 141 23.74 21.05 14.65
N LEU A 142 23.67 21.06 13.32
CA LEU A 142 24.57 21.83 12.46
C LEU A 142 24.46 23.33 12.72
N ALA A 143 23.24 23.83 12.92
CA ALA A 143 23.02 25.23 13.28
C ALA A 143 23.71 25.61 14.61
N ARG A 144 23.68 24.72 15.61
CA ARG A 144 24.33 24.97 16.91
C ARG A 144 25.83 24.86 16.88
N SER A 145 26.40 23.90 16.12
CA SER A 145 27.83 23.62 16.12
C SER A 145 28.63 24.53 15.15
N GLU A 146 28.03 24.86 14.01
CA GLU A 146 28.75 25.54 12.92
C GLU A 146 28.10 26.88 12.51
N GLY A 147 26.97 27.24 13.12
CA GLY A 147 26.19 28.42 12.74
C GLY A 147 25.58 28.36 11.33
N LEU A 148 25.60 27.17 10.71
CA LEU A 148 25.00 26.96 9.40
C LEU A 148 23.50 26.72 9.55
N LEU A 149 22.70 27.45 8.78
CA LEU A 149 21.26 27.35 8.73
C LEU A 149 20.83 26.74 7.38
N PRO A 150 20.83 25.39 7.24
CA PRO A 150 20.41 24.77 5.99
C PRO A 150 18.96 25.12 5.65
N ARG A 151 18.65 25.23 4.35
CA ARG A 151 17.27 25.41 3.90
C ARG A 151 16.38 24.24 4.31
N SER A 152 15.10 24.50 4.57
CA SER A 152 14.11 23.47 4.91
C SER A 152 13.18 23.20 3.72
N LEU A 153 13.01 21.93 3.37
CA LEU A 153 12.05 21.46 2.39
C LEU A 153 10.89 20.81 3.13
N ARG A 154 9.70 21.40 3.01
CA ARG A 154 8.42 20.85 3.50
C ARG A 154 7.65 20.26 2.34
N ILE A 155 7.08 19.08 2.55
CA ILE A 155 6.26 18.38 1.57
C ILE A 155 4.88 18.11 2.18
N GLU A 156 3.85 18.49 1.45
CA GLU A 156 2.46 18.18 1.76
C GLU A 156 1.93 17.22 0.68
N LEU A 157 1.54 16.01 1.08
CA LEU A 157 0.99 14.99 0.19
C LEU A 157 -0.52 15.16 0.10
N GLU A 158 -1.01 15.64 -1.04
CA GLU A 158 -2.42 15.98 -1.25
C GLU A 158 -3.22 14.85 -1.88
N GLU A 159 -2.60 14.02 -2.74
CA GLU A 159 -3.24 12.86 -3.38
C GLU A 159 -2.23 11.72 -3.52
N PHE A 160 -2.66 10.52 -3.18
CA PHE A 160 -1.88 9.31 -3.34
C PHE A 160 -2.82 8.11 -3.51
N SER A 161 -3.27 7.88 -4.73
CA SER A 161 -4.26 6.86 -5.02
C SER A 161 -4.06 6.17 -6.36
N HIS A 162 -4.53 4.94 -6.46
CA HIS A 162 -4.67 4.22 -7.71
C HIS A 162 -5.96 4.70 -8.41
N PHE A 163 -5.84 5.45 -9.48
CA PHE A 163 -6.95 6.08 -10.18
C PHE A 163 -7.35 5.30 -11.43
N PHE A 164 -8.58 4.84 -11.49
CA PHE A 164 -9.15 4.12 -12.62
C PHE A 164 -9.84 5.10 -13.59
N GLU A 165 -9.35 5.21 -14.81
CA GLU A 165 -9.96 5.97 -15.91
C GLU A 165 -11.07 5.15 -16.56
N SER A 166 -10.92 3.82 -16.56
CA SER A 166 -11.91 2.83 -16.97
C SER A 166 -11.68 1.53 -16.16
N PRO A 167 -12.55 0.51 -16.28
CA PRO A 167 -12.31 -0.77 -15.61
C PRO A 167 -10.97 -1.44 -15.96
N ALA A 168 -10.42 -1.17 -17.16
CA ALA A 168 -9.18 -1.79 -17.65
C ALA A 168 -7.97 -0.83 -17.67
N VAL A 169 -8.18 0.48 -17.54
CA VAL A 169 -7.12 1.49 -17.63
C VAL A 169 -7.03 2.26 -16.32
N SER A 170 -5.85 2.27 -15.75
CA SER A 170 -5.62 2.93 -14.46
C SER A 170 -4.20 3.50 -14.35
N VAL A 171 -4.03 4.44 -13.42
CA VAL A 171 -2.76 5.13 -13.17
C VAL A 171 -2.52 5.27 -11.66
N GLY A 172 -1.27 5.25 -11.24
CA GLY A 172 -0.88 5.79 -9.95
C GLY A 172 -0.90 7.32 -10.02
N MET A 173 -1.75 7.94 -9.22
CA MET A 173 -1.87 9.39 -9.13
C MET A 173 -1.23 9.90 -7.84
N LEU A 174 -0.28 10.80 -7.99
CA LEU A 174 0.36 11.52 -6.90
C LEU A 174 0.21 13.02 -7.13
N ARG A 175 -0.17 13.76 -6.07
CA ARG A 175 -0.10 15.21 -6.03
C ARG A 175 0.53 15.63 -4.70
N LEU A 176 1.54 16.46 -4.78
CA LEU A 176 2.20 17.03 -3.61
C LEU A 176 2.52 18.51 -3.82
N ARG A 177 2.62 19.23 -2.71
CA ARG A 177 3.14 20.58 -2.64
C ARG A 177 4.48 20.58 -1.93
N ALA A 178 5.49 21.17 -2.56
CA ALA A 178 6.82 21.34 -1.98
C ALA A 178 7.05 22.82 -1.67
N THR A 179 7.46 23.13 -0.45
CA THR A 179 7.75 24.48 0.01
C THR A 179 9.20 24.54 0.50
N LEU A 180 10.01 25.36 -0.14
CA LEU A 180 11.40 25.60 0.25
C LEU A 180 11.49 26.87 1.08
N LEU A 181 12.08 26.74 2.25
CA LEU A 181 12.24 27.80 3.24
C LEU A 181 13.73 28.07 3.49
N GLU A 182 14.08 29.32 3.60
CA GLU A 182 15.36 29.79 4.13
C GLU A 182 15.24 29.96 5.65
N ASN A 183 16.15 29.32 6.37
CA ASN A 183 16.25 29.49 7.82
C ASN A 183 17.17 30.67 8.12
N THR A 184 16.65 31.67 8.84
CA THR A 184 17.41 32.85 9.25
C THR A 184 17.36 33.03 10.77
N ALA A 185 18.20 33.88 11.32
CA ALA A 185 18.13 34.21 12.75
C ALA A 185 16.80 34.84 13.18
N GLY A 186 16.08 35.46 12.23
CA GLY A 186 14.75 36.04 12.45
C GLY A 186 13.58 35.07 12.20
N GLY A 187 13.86 33.82 11.85
CA GLY A 187 12.84 32.80 11.55
C GLY A 187 12.92 32.30 10.10
N GLU A 188 11.89 31.60 9.69
CA GLU A 188 11.79 30.99 8.35
C GLU A 188 11.24 32.00 7.32
N LYS A 189 11.84 32.02 6.15
CA LYS A 189 11.41 32.84 5.01
C LYS A 189 11.09 31.95 3.82
N LEU A 190 9.93 32.15 3.22
CA LEU A 190 9.56 31.43 2.00
C LEU A 190 10.50 31.84 0.85
N LEU A 191 11.17 30.85 0.24
CA LEU A 191 11.97 31.04 -0.96
C LEU A 191 11.19 30.69 -2.21
N ALA A 192 10.61 29.51 -2.24
CA ALA A 192 9.90 29.02 -3.42
C ALA A 192 8.87 27.94 -3.03
N GLN A 193 7.86 27.76 -3.89
CA GLN A 193 6.88 26.71 -3.77
C GLN A 193 6.65 26.06 -5.12
N ARG A 194 6.43 24.73 -5.13
CA ARG A 194 6.17 23.94 -6.32
C ARG A 194 5.03 22.96 -6.06
N ASN A 195 4.04 22.94 -6.96
CA ASN A 195 3.06 21.88 -7.02
C ASN A 195 3.52 20.84 -8.04
N VAL A 196 3.54 19.58 -7.62
CA VAL A 196 3.95 18.44 -8.45
C VAL A 196 2.76 17.52 -8.60
N VAL A 197 2.39 17.22 -9.85
CA VAL A 197 1.31 16.29 -10.18
C VAL A 197 1.86 15.24 -11.11
N VAL A 198 1.88 14.00 -10.67
CA VAL A 198 2.41 12.87 -11.45
C VAL A 198 1.35 11.81 -11.63
N ARG A 199 1.24 11.32 -12.86
CA ARG A 199 0.43 10.16 -13.23
C ARG A 199 1.33 9.14 -13.90
N ARG A 200 1.28 7.89 -13.47
CA ARG A 200 2.04 6.76 -14.06
C ARG A 200 1.10 5.62 -14.39
N PRO A 201 1.11 5.08 -15.61
CA PRO A 201 0.27 3.95 -15.98
C PRO A 201 0.47 2.77 -15.04
N ALA A 202 -0.62 2.17 -14.58
CA ALA A 202 -0.54 0.93 -13.84
C ALA A 202 -0.41 -0.25 -14.83
N PRO A 203 0.54 -1.17 -14.62
CA PRO A 203 0.72 -2.32 -15.51
C PRO A 203 -0.46 -3.29 -15.48
N THR A 204 -1.21 -3.32 -14.38
CA THR A 204 -2.42 -4.11 -14.20
C THR A 204 -3.46 -3.30 -13.41
N PRO A 205 -4.79 -3.47 -13.68
CA PRO A 205 -5.84 -2.75 -12.99
C PRO A 205 -6.20 -3.39 -11.64
N ASP A 206 -5.19 -3.61 -10.81
CA ASP A 206 -5.30 -4.25 -9.49
C ASP A 206 -4.41 -3.58 -8.45
N ALA A 207 -4.48 -3.99 -7.18
CA ALA A 207 -3.68 -3.39 -6.13
C ALA A 207 -2.16 -3.50 -6.38
N PRO A 208 -1.60 -4.66 -6.80
CA PRO A 208 -0.18 -4.75 -7.17
C PRO A 208 0.22 -3.80 -8.31
N GLY A 209 -0.61 -3.65 -9.33
CA GLY A 209 -0.38 -2.70 -10.42
C GLY A 209 -0.41 -1.26 -9.95
N GLY A 210 -1.39 -0.91 -9.11
CA GLY A 210 -1.50 0.41 -8.49
C GLY A 210 -0.28 0.75 -7.62
N VAL A 211 0.19 -0.21 -6.82
CA VAL A 211 1.41 -0.04 -5.99
C VAL A 211 2.62 0.27 -6.86
N ARG A 212 2.85 -0.49 -7.95
CA ARG A 212 3.96 -0.23 -8.87
C ARG A 212 3.86 1.15 -9.53
N ALA A 213 2.66 1.53 -9.95
CA ALA A 213 2.42 2.83 -10.57
C ALA A 213 2.63 4.00 -9.58
N LEU A 214 2.18 3.85 -8.33
CA LEU A 214 2.40 4.83 -7.27
C LEU A 214 3.87 4.96 -6.89
N THR A 215 4.61 3.85 -6.82
CA THR A 215 6.07 3.87 -6.61
C THR A 215 6.77 4.65 -7.73
N ALA A 216 6.44 4.35 -8.99
CA ALA A 216 6.99 5.07 -10.15
C ALA A 216 6.58 6.56 -10.17
N ALA A 217 5.41 6.90 -9.62
CA ALA A 217 4.98 8.28 -9.49
C ALA A 217 5.82 9.04 -8.45
N VAL A 218 6.16 8.39 -7.31
CA VAL A 218 7.05 8.99 -6.31
C VAL A 218 8.46 9.19 -6.88
N ASP A 219 8.99 8.23 -7.63
CA ASP A 219 10.31 8.35 -8.26
C ASP A 219 10.36 9.54 -9.23
N ALA A 220 9.32 9.70 -10.05
CA ALA A 220 9.24 10.82 -10.97
C ALA A 220 9.03 12.18 -10.28
N ALA A 221 8.27 12.21 -9.18
CA ALA A 221 8.14 13.41 -8.37
C ALA A 221 9.47 13.80 -7.71
N ALA A 222 10.24 12.82 -7.24
CA ALA A 222 11.58 13.06 -6.68
C ALA A 222 12.53 13.65 -7.71
N GLU A 223 12.51 13.15 -8.95
CA GLU A 223 13.31 13.69 -10.06
C GLU A 223 12.90 15.14 -10.38
N GLU A 224 11.59 15.42 -10.49
CA GLU A 224 11.10 16.79 -10.71
C GLU A 224 11.51 17.74 -9.58
N LEU A 225 11.44 17.28 -8.33
CA LEU A 225 11.88 18.08 -7.18
C LEU A 225 13.39 18.31 -7.18
N SER A 226 14.20 17.33 -7.60
CA SER A 226 15.66 17.48 -7.70
C SER A 226 16.04 18.56 -8.70
N GLN A 227 15.40 18.52 -9.89
CA GLN A 227 15.58 19.52 -10.95
C GLN A 227 15.14 20.91 -10.50
N TRP A 228 13.99 21.01 -9.84
CA TRP A 228 13.49 22.28 -9.30
C TRP A 228 14.43 22.85 -8.25
N LEU A 229 14.88 22.04 -7.29
CA LEU A 229 15.81 22.49 -6.24
C LEU A 229 17.18 22.94 -6.79
N ALA A 230 17.59 22.45 -7.95
CA ALA A 230 18.80 22.90 -8.63
C ALA A 230 18.65 24.29 -9.27
N GLN A 231 17.41 24.71 -9.58
CA GLN A 231 17.10 26.00 -10.23
C GLN A 231 16.81 27.12 -9.22
N VAL A 232 16.50 26.79 -7.97
CA VAL A 232 16.25 27.82 -6.95
C VAL A 232 17.58 28.34 -6.41
N PRO A 233 17.85 29.65 -6.53
CA PRO A 233 19.12 30.27 -6.18
C PRO A 233 19.46 30.20 -4.70
#